data_d89774ee9c6d2f69ef0dbf072c9b9625
#
_entry.id   d89774ee9c6d2f69ef0dbf072c9b9625
#
_cell.length_a   1.000
_cell.length_b   1.000
_cell.length_c   1.000
_cell.angle_alpha   90.00
_cell.angle_beta   90.00
_cell.angle_gamma   90.00
#
_symmetry.space_group_name_H-M   'P 1'
#
loop_
_entity.id
_entity.type
_entity.pdbx_description
1 polymer ?
#
loop_
_entity_poly.entity_id
_entity_poly.type
_entity_poly.pdbx_seq_one_letter_code
_entity_poly.pdbx_strand_id
1 'polypeptide(L)'
;MSVKAIMEVCAFNIQSAIIAEKAGAARVELCDNPVEGGTTPSYGTIRQTREKISISLYPIIRPRSGNYLYDENEMAIIKQDILICKELGCNGISIGVQKIDGQIDIDKMKQIVEWAYPMGVTCNRDFDVTPDPYLALENLIEAGCERVLTSGQKTAAPDAGEVLNKLVLQAGSRIIIMPGAGINSVNIEKLILESGAKEFHGSARKVVANPMAFANNLVTDFGNVYVTDEDELRNIIKIMA
;
A
#
# COMPACT_ATOMS: atom_id res chain seq x y z
N MET A 1 -19.76 -14.68 14.62
CA MET A 1 -18.28 -14.81 14.66
C MET A 1 -17.73 -13.48 14.15
N SER A 2 -16.94 -12.75 14.94
CA SER A 2 -16.26 -11.55 14.46
C SER A 2 -15.27 -11.97 13.36
N VAL A 3 -15.36 -11.39 12.17
CA VAL A 3 -14.37 -11.62 11.12
C VAL A 3 -13.09 -10.96 11.62
N LYS A 4 -12.02 -11.74 11.78
CA LYS A 4 -10.72 -11.25 12.20
C LYS A 4 -10.21 -10.24 11.17
N ALA A 5 -9.84 -9.04 11.63
CA ALA A 5 -9.29 -8.03 10.74
C ALA A 5 -7.88 -8.43 10.25
N ILE A 6 -7.52 -7.99 9.04
CA ILE A 6 -6.25 -8.33 8.37
C ILE A 6 -5.34 -7.09 8.35
N MET A 7 -4.07 -7.28 8.70
CA MET A 7 -3.04 -6.23 8.61
C MET A 7 -2.14 -6.45 7.40
N GLU A 8 -2.05 -5.43 6.54
CA GLU A 8 -1.02 -5.26 5.53
C GLU A 8 0.02 -4.28 6.02
N VAL A 9 1.30 -4.63 5.86
CA VAL A 9 2.41 -3.78 6.30
C VAL A 9 3.12 -3.15 5.11
N CYS A 10 3.19 -1.81 5.09
CA CYS A 10 4.05 -1.07 4.17
C CYS A 10 5.50 -1.18 4.62
N ALA A 11 6.30 -1.93 3.88
CA ALA A 11 7.70 -2.21 4.16
C ALA A 11 8.61 -1.52 3.13
N PHE A 12 9.60 -0.77 3.60
CA PHE A 12 10.58 -0.06 2.75
C PHE A 12 11.93 -0.77 2.67
N ASN A 13 12.03 -1.98 3.16
CA ASN A 13 13.20 -2.84 3.05
C ASN A 13 12.83 -4.27 3.47
N ILE A 14 13.74 -5.19 3.16
CA ILE A 14 13.57 -6.62 3.47
C ILE A 14 13.44 -6.89 4.97
N GLN A 15 14.13 -6.13 5.83
CA GLN A 15 14.07 -6.31 7.28
C GLN A 15 12.67 -6.03 7.80
N SER A 16 12.02 -4.96 7.31
CA SER A 16 10.64 -4.63 7.64
C SER A 16 9.65 -5.73 7.20
N ALA A 17 9.87 -6.32 6.01
CA ALA A 17 9.03 -7.42 5.53
C ALA A 17 9.16 -8.68 6.41
N ILE A 18 10.38 -9.03 6.83
CA ILE A 18 10.62 -10.14 7.76
C ILE A 18 9.97 -9.88 9.13
N ILE A 19 10.07 -8.65 9.64
CA ILE A 19 9.41 -8.26 10.90
C ILE A 19 7.89 -8.35 10.75
N ALA A 20 7.33 -7.91 9.63
CA ALA A 20 5.89 -7.98 9.36
C ALA A 20 5.37 -9.42 9.46
N GLU A 21 6.04 -10.37 8.82
CA GLU A 21 5.67 -11.79 8.90
C GLU A 21 5.77 -12.33 10.32
N LYS A 22 6.89 -12.07 11.02
CA LYS A 22 7.09 -12.49 12.42
C LYS A 22 6.04 -11.92 13.38
N ALA A 23 5.57 -10.72 13.14
CA ALA A 23 4.53 -10.07 13.95
C ALA A 23 3.14 -10.62 13.66
N GLY A 24 2.94 -11.37 12.57
CA GLY A 24 1.66 -11.97 12.19
C GLY A 24 0.85 -11.17 11.19
N ALA A 25 1.47 -10.27 10.43
CA ALA A 25 0.82 -9.62 9.29
C ALA A 25 0.46 -10.66 8.22
N ALA A 26 -0.63 -10.41 7.49
CA ALA A 26 -1.08 -11.31 6.43
C ALA A 26 -0.46 -10.95 5.06
N ARG A 27 -0.04 -9.70 4.90
CA ARG A 27 0.47 -9.18 3.62
C ARG A 27 1.51 -8.09 3.85
N VAL A 28 2.41 -7.96 2.90
CA VAL A 28 3.38 -6.86 2.80
C VAL A 28 3.14 -6.11 1.50
N GLU A 29 2.95 -4.79 1.58
CA GLU A 29 3.22 -3.90 0.46
C GLU A 29 4.69 -3.52 0.50
N LEU A 30 5.46 -3.90 -0.53
CA LEU A 30 6.88 -3.59 -0.61
C LEU A 30 7.11 -2.33 -1.43
N CYS A 31 7.74 -1.34 -0.81
CA CYS A 31 8.02 -0.04 -1.41
C CYS A 31 9.51 0.30 -1.34
N ASP A 32 9.94 1.22 -2.19
CA ASP A 32 11.16 2.02 -2.01
C ASP A 32 10.77 3.47 -1.72
N ASN A 33 11.74 4.33 -1.45
CA ASN A 33 11.58 5.78 -1.35
C ASN A 33 10.45 6.24 -0.38
N PRO A 34 10.63 6.02 0.93
CA PRO A 34 9.59 6.29 1.95
C PRO A 34 9.21 7.78 2.08
N VAL A 35 10.07 8.69 1.65
CA VAL A 35 9.84 10.15 1.75
C VAL A 35 8.84 10.62 0.69
N GLU A 36 8.83 9.95 -0.47
CA GLU A 36 8.00 10.30 -1.64
C GLU A 36 6.70 9.50 -1.72
N GLY A 37 6.35 8.79 -0.66
CA GLY A 37 5.12 7.98 -0.61
C GLY A 37 5.21 6.61 -1.30
N GLY A 38 6.43 6.15 -1.56
CA GLY A 38 6.71 4.87 -2.20
C GLY A 38 6.90 4.94 -3.71
N THR A 39 7.92 4.24 -4.20
CA THR A 39 8.17 3.96 -5.63
C THR A 39 8.46 2.48 -5.81
N THR A 40 8.51 2.00 -7.07
CA THR A 40 8.82 0.61 -7.37
C THR A 40 10.16 0.20 -6.75
N PRO A 41 10.21 -0.86 -5.93
CA PRO A 41 11.47 -1.39 -5.41
C PRO A 41 12.32 -2.00 -6.54
N SER A 42 13.63 -2.05 -6.34
CA SER A 42 14.51 -2.70 -7.31
C SER A 42 14.18 -4.20 -7.45
N TYR A 43 14.49 -4.78 -8.62
CA TYR A 43 14.40 -6.22 -8.87
C TYR A 43 15.03 -7.05 -7.74
N GLY A 44 16.25 -6.68 -7.29
CA GLY A 44 16.95 -7.36 -6.22
C GLY A 44 16.20 -7.31 -4.89
N THR A 45 15.59 -6.18 -4.57
CA THR A 45 14.77 -6.02 -3.35
C THR A 45 13.54 -6.91 -3.39
N ILE A 46 12.80 -6.92 -4.51
CA ILE A 46 11.59 -7.75 -4.67
C ILE A 46 11.95 -9.24 -4.57
N ARG A 47 12.96 -9.69 -5.33
CA ARG A 47 13.41 -11.07 -5.36
C ARG A 47 13.84 -11.55 -3.99
N GLN A 48 14.74 -10.81 -3.33
CA GLN A 48 15.24 -11.20 -2.02
C GLN A 48 14.15 -11.18 -0.94
N THR A 49 13.20 -10.26 -1.02
CA THR A 49 12.06 -10.23 -0.11
C THR A 49 11.18 -11.47 -0.33
N ARG A 50 10.84 -11.82 -1.59
CA ARG A 50 10.03 -13.01 -1.89
C ARG A 50 10.68 -14.31 -1.38
N GLU A 51 12.01 -14.42 -1.48
CA GLU A 51 12.75 -15.58 -0.98
C GLU A 51 12.75 -15.69 0.57
N LYS A 52 12.51 -14.60 1.29
CA LYS A 52 12.62 -14.53 2.76
C LYS A 52 11.29 -14.58 3.51
N ILE A 53 10.18 -14.25 2.86
CA ILE A 53 8.86 -14.28 3.49
C ILE A 53 7.93 -15.23 2.75
N SER A 54 6.97 -15.84 3.45
CA SER A 54 5.96 -16.72 2.89
C SER A 54 4.58 -16.07 2.74
N ILE A 55 4.32 -14.99 3.48
CA ILE A 55 3.08 -14.23 3.41
C ILE A 55 2.93 -13.49 2.07
N SER A 56 1.74 -13.00 1.79
CA SER A 56 1.45 -12.29 0.53
C SER A 56 2.35 -11.07 0.34
N LEU A 57 2.90 -10.93 -0.88
CA LEU A 57 3.80 -9.84 -1.26
C LEU A 57 3.19 -9.05 -2.42
N TYR A 58 2.99 -7.76 -2.23
CA TYR A 58 2.42 -6.79 -3.16
C TYR A 58 3.41 -5.62 -3.35
N PRO A 59 4.36 -5.67 -4.31
CA PRO A 59 5.20 -4.52 -4.62
C PRO A 59 4.36 -3.34 -5.15
N ILE A 60 4.70 -2.12 -4.72
CA ILE A 60 4.15 -0.94 -5.38
C ILE A 60 4.76 -0.80 -6.78
N ILE A 61 3.93 -0.52 -7.77
CA ILE A 61 4.36 -0.20 -9.13
C ILE A 61 4.13 1.29 -9.35
N ARG A 62 5.18 2.06 -9.21
CA ARG A 62 5.19 3.52 -9.34
C ARG A 62 6.56 3.98 -9.81
N PRO A 63 6.73 4.26 -11.11
CA PRO A 63 8.07 4.49 -11.72
C PRO A 63 8.74 5.75 -11.21
N ARG A 64 7.99 6.70 -10.67
CA ARG A 64 8.49 7.95 -10.08
C ARG A 64 7.56 8.48 -8.99
N SER A 65 8.04 9.42 -8.21
CA SER A 65 7.24 10.24 -7.29
C SER A 65 6.36 11.27 -8.03
N GLY A 66 5.60 12.08 -7.31
CA GLY A 66 4.70 13.10 -7.83
C GLY A 66 3.30 12.54 -8.14
N ASN A 67 2.72 12.99 -9.25
CA ASN A 67 1.35 12.62 -9.64
C ASN A 67 1.25 11.21 -10.26
N TYR A 68 0.04 10.79 -10.59
CA TYR A 68 -0.28 9.48 -11.17
C TYR A 68 -0.70 9.56 -12.63
N LEU A 69 -0.37 10.66 -13.32
CA LEU A 69 -0.56 10.83 -14.76
C LEU A 69 0.68 10.34 -15.48
N TYR A 70 0.59 9.19 -16.16
CA TYR A 70 1.71 8.53 -16.81
C TYR A 70 1.61 8.61 -18.33
N ASP A 71 2.75 8.88 -18.98
CA ASP A 71 2.90 8.84 -20.42
C ASP A 71 3.10 7.39 -20.93
N GLU A 72 3.29 7.24 -22.26
CA GLU A 72 3.48 5.93 -22.89
C GLU A 72 4.77 5.23 -22.44
N ASN A 73 5.85 5.96 -22.20
CA ASN A 73 7.11 5.38 -21.73
C ASN A 73 6.98 4.89 -20.29
N GLU A 74 6.32 5.66 -19.44
CA GLU A 74 6.05 5.29 -18.05
C GLU A 74 5.11 4.07 -17.98
N MET A 75 4.10 4.01 -18.85
CA MET A 75 3.22 2.82 -18.96
C MET A 75 3.99 1.58 -19.44
N ALA A 76 4.99 1.75 -20.32
CA ALA A 76 5.85 0.65 -20.74
C ALA A 76 6.73 0.14 -19.57
N ILE A 77 7.27 1.06 -18.73
CA ILE A 77 8.01 0.70 -17.50
C ILE A 77 7.08 -0.05 -16.55
N ILE A 78 5.89 0.48 -16.26
CA ILE A 78 4.88 -0.13 -15.40
C ILE A 78 4.58 -1.57 -15.85
N LYS A 79 4.38 -1.79 -17.15
CA LYS A 79 4.15 -3.12 -17.69
C LYS A 79 5.30 -4.09 -17.41
N GLN A 80 6.55 -3.65 -17.61
CA GLN A 80 7.71 -4.50 -17.33
C GLN A 80 7.83 -4.83 -15.85
N ASP A 81 7.63 -3.87 -14.96
CA ASP A 81 7.67 -4.08 -13.51
C ASP A 81 6.59 -5.08 -13.05
N ILE A 82 5.37 -5.00 -13.63
CA ILE A 82 4.28 -5.97 -13.38
C ILE A 82 4.70 -7.39 -13.80
N LEU A 83 5.26 -7.53 -15.00
CA LEU A 83 5.69 -8.83 -15.52
C LEU A 83 6.83 -9.43 -14.67
N ILE A 84 7.76 -8.60 -14.20
CA ILE A 84 8.82 -9.01 -13.27
C ILE A 84 8.22 -9.48 -11.94
N CYS A 85 7.29 -8.75 -11.35
CA CYS A 85 6.61 -9.18 -10.12
C CYS A 85 5.92 -10.53 -10.29
N LYS A 86 5.28 -10.76 -11.44
CA LYS A 86 4.61 -12.02 -11.78
C LYS A 86 5.63 -13.18 -11.91
N GLU A 87 6.74 -12.96 -12.61
CA GLU A 87 7.83 -13.93 -12.75
C GLU A 87 8.44 -14.31 -11.39
N LEU A 88 8.61 -13.33 -10.51
CA LEU A 88 9.14 -13.52 -9.17
C LEU A 88 8.17 -14.18 -8.18
N GLY A 89 6.92 -14.46 -8.60
CA GLY A 89 5.92 -15.12 -7.75
C GLY A 89 5.33 -14.20 -6.68
N CYS A 90 5.20 -12.91 -6.95
CA CYS A 90 4.42 -11.99 -6.12
C CYS A 90 2.93 -12.37 -6.18
N ASN A 91 2.19 -12.06 -5.12
CA ASN A 91 0.76 -12.37 -5.02
C ASN A 91 -0.13 -11.28 -5.62
N GLY A 92 0.40 -10.05 -5.72
CA GLY A 92 -0.28 -8.90 -6.28
C GLY A 92 0.65 -7.72 -6.48
N ILE A 93 0.07 -6.61 -6.84
CA ILE A 93 0.73 -5.31 -6.98
C ILE A 93 -0.14 -4.20 -6.38
N SER A 94 0.49 -3.08 -6.04
CA SER A 94 -0.18 -1.84 -5.62
C SER A 94 0.14 -0.73 -6.61
N ILE A 95 -0.87 -0.07 -7.20
CA ILE A 95 -0.71 0.89 -8.28
C ILE A 95 -1.89 1.85 -8.33
N GLY A 96 -1.72 3.01 -8.97
CA GLY A 96 -2.78 3.95 -9.33
C GLY A 96 -2.43 4.66 -10.63
N VAL A 97 -3.42 5.01 -11.42
CA VAL A 97 -3.27 5.79 -12.67
C VAL A 97 -4.44 6.74 -12.85
N GLN A 98 -4.13 8.01 -13.07
CA GLN A 98 -5.12 9.07 -13.28
C GLN A 98 -5.10 9.67 -14.68
N LYS A 99 -6.23 10.26 -15.05
CA LYS A 99 -6.35 11.21 -16.16
C LYS A 99 -5.93 12.61 -15.69
N ILE A 100 -5.80 13.54 -16.64
CA ILE A 100 -5.41 14.92 -16.35
C ILE A 100 -6.42 15.68 -15.46
N ASP A 101 -7.66 15.23 -15.42
CA ASP A 101 -8.73 15.77 -14.58
C ASP A 101 -8.76 15.16 -13.16
N GLY A 102 -7.80 14.31 -12.83
CA GLY A 102 -7.69 13.63 -11.54
C GLY A 102 -8.62 12.42 -11.38
N GLN A 103 -9.41 12.06 -12.38
CA GLN A 103 -10.21 10.84 -12.32
C GLN A 103 -9.35 9.61 -12.56
N ILE A 104 -9.77 8.46 -12.03
CA ILE A 104 -9.14 7.17 -12.35
C ILE A 104 -9.18 6.94 -13.87
N ASP A 105 -8.03 6.60 -14.45
CA ASP A 105 -7.95 6.16 -15.84
C ASP A 105 -8.37 4.69 -15.94
N ILE A 106 -9.68 4.47 -16.09
CA ILE A 106 -10.29 3.14 -16.08
C ILE A 106 -9.74 2.24 -17.19
N ASP A 107 -9.42 2.80 -18.36
CA ASP A 107 -8.93 2.01 -19.49
C ASP A 107 -7.50 1.51 -19.22
N LYS A 108 -6.63 2.37 -18.69
CA LYS A 108 -5.30 1.97 -18.25
C LYS A 108 -5.35 1.01 -17.07
N MET A 109 -6.26 1.22 -16.10
CA MET A 109 -6.43 0.30 -14.98
C MET A 109 -6.90 -1.08 -15.42
N LYS A 110 -7.80 -1.19 -16.40
CA LYS A 110 -8.19 -2.47 -17.01
C LYS A 110 -7.00 -3.19 -17.66
N GLN A 111 -6.16 -2.45 -18.40
CA GLN A 111 -4.93 -3.01 -18.97
C GLN A 111 -3.96 -3.52 -17.90
N ILE A 112 -3.80 -2.78 -16.81
CA ILE A 112 -2.96 -3.17 -15.68
C ILE A 112 -3.47 -4.45 -15.03
N VAL A 113 -4.77 -4.55 -14.79
CA VAL A 113 -5.40 -5.77 -14.24
C VAL A 113 -5.16 -6.96 -15.18
N GLU A 114 -5.30 -6.79 -16.50
CA GLU A 114 -5.00 -7.81 -17.49
C GLU A 114 -3.52 -8.25 -17.45
N TRP A 115 -2.58 -7.30 -17.42
CA TRP A 115 -1.14 -7.63 -17.33
C TRP A 115 -0.79 -8.34 -16.02
N ALA A 116 -1.42 -7.94 -14.92
CA ALA A 116 -1.18 -8.52 -13.60
C ALA A 116 -1.77 -9.94 -13.46
N TYR A 117 -2.86 -10.27 -14.14
CA TYR A 117 -3.54 -11.56 -13.96
C TYR A 117 -2.57 -12.76 -13.99
N PRO A 118 -2.60 -13.72 -13.03
CA PRO A 118 -3.60 -13.89 -11.97
C PRO A 118 -3.28 -13.19 -10.64
N MET A 119 -2.31 -12.28 -10.57
CA MET A 119 -2.00 -11.48 -9.38
C MET A 119 -3.14 -10.52 -9.06
N GLY A 120 -3.36 -10.25 -7.75
CA GLY A 120 -4.30 -9.22 -7.30
C GLY A 120 -3.79 -7.80 -7.61
N VAL A 121 -4.71 -6.85 -7.79
CA VAL A 121 -4.38 -5.43 -7.99
C VAL A 121 -5.03 -4.58 -6.91
N THR A 122 -4.22 -3.92 -6.09
CA THR A 122 -4.64 -2.89 -5.14
C THR A 122 -4.49 -1.52 -5.78
N CYS A 123 -5.56 -0.72 -5.84
CA CYS A 123 -5.41 0.71 -6.09
C CYS A 123 -4.81 1.36 -4.85
N ASN A 124 -3.67 2.04 -5.03
CA ASN A 124 -2.97 2.72 -3.93
C ASN A 124 -3.64 4.05 -3.56
N ARG A 125 -2.94 4.91 -2.81
CA ARG A 125 -3.44 6.21 -2.38
C ARG A 125 -3.62 7.25 -3.50
N ASP A 126 -3.46 6.87 -4.76
CA ASP A 126 -3.99 7.57 -5.92
C ASP A 126 -5.49 7.87 -5.75
N PHE A 127 -6.23 6.93 -5.19
CA PHE A 127 -7.64 7.10 -4.83
C PHE A 127 -7.91 8.33 -3.95
N ASP A 128 -6.99 8.67 -3.05
CA ASP A 128 -7.18 9.78 -2.10
C ASP A 128 -7.11 11.18 -2.74
N VAL A 129 -6.61 11.27 -3.97
CA VAL A 129 -6.49 12.53 -4.72
C VAL A 129 -7.45 12.62 -5.91
N THR A 130 -8.46 11.74 -5.97
CA THR A 130 -9.53 11.82 -6.96
C THR A 130 -10.58 12.88 -6.59
N PRO A 131 -11.26 13.51 -7.57
CA PRO A 131 -12.29 14.53 -7.30
C PRO A 131 -13.51 13.97 -6.58
N ASP A 132 -13.92 12.74 -6.89
CA ASP A 132 -15.08 12.06 -6.33
C ASP A 132 -14.73 10.61 -5.97
N PRO A 133 -14.58 10.29 -4.68
CA PRO A 133 -14.19 8.94 -4.25
C PRO A 133 -15.26 7.88 -4.51
N TYR A 134 -16.52 8.27 -4.59
CA TYR A 134 -17.61 7.32 -4.84
C TYR A 134 -17.64 6.89 -6.30
N LEU A 135 -17.43 7.83 -7.22
CA LEU A 135 -17.27 7.52 -8.64
C LEU A 135 -15.98 6.75 -8.90
N ALA A 136 -14.86 7.17 -8.26
CA ALA A 136 -13.58 6.46 -8.36
C ALA A 136 -13.69 4.99 -7.91
N LEU A 137 -14.46 4.72 -6.85
CA LEU A 137 -14.72 3.37 -6.37
C LEU A 137 -15.43 2.52 -7.44
N GLU A 138 -16.47 3.02 -8.09
CA GLU A 138 -17.16 2.29 -9.17
C GLU A 138 -16.23 2.04 -10.37
N ASN A 139 -15.42 3.02 -10.73
CA ASN A 139 -14.43 2.86 -11.83
C ASN A 139 -13.42 1.74 -11.52
N LEU A 140 -12.95 1.61 -10.27
CA LEU A 140 -12.02 0.58 -9.85
C LEU A 140 -12.67 -0.81 -9.78
N ILE A 141 -13.94 -0.87 -9.37
CA ILE A 141 -14.74 -2.10 -9.43
C ILE A 141 -14.89 -2.56 -10.89
N GLU A 142 -15.24 -1.64 -11.78
CA GLU A 142 -15.37 -1.95 -13.22
C GLU A 142 -14.03 -2.35 -13.84
N ALA A 143 -12.92 -1.76 -13.39
CA ALA A 143 -11.58 -2.13 -13.84
C ALA A 143 -11.14 -3.53 -13.37
N GLY A 144 -11.80 -4.09 -12.34
CA GLY A 144 -11.48 -5.41 -11.80
C GLY A 144 -10.39 -5.37 -10.72
N CYS A 145 -10.20 -4.25 -10.04
CA CYS A 145 -9.31 -4.17 -8.90
C CYS A 145 -9.84 -5.01 -7.73
N GLU A 146 -8.92 -5.63 -6.99
CA GLU A 146 -9.23 -6.44 -5.82
C GLU A 146 -9.48 -5.55 -4.58
N ARG A 147 -8.76 -4.44 -4.47
CA ARG A 147 -8.67 -3.64 -3.25
C ARG A 147 -8.41 -2.18 -3.54
N VAL A 148 -8.86 -1.32 -2.61
CA VAL A 148 -8.53 0.11 -2.57
C VAL A 148 -7.87 0.43 -1.24
N LEU A 149 -6.64 0.95 -1.28
CA LEU A 149 -5.95 1.56 -0.15
C LEU A 149 -6.31 3.05 -0.09
N THR A 150 -6.90 3.48 1.01
CA THR A 150 -7.36 4.88 1.15
C THR A 150 -7.30 5.40 2.58
N SER A 151 -7.04 6.67 2.73
CA SER A 151 -7.22 7.42 3.99
C SER A 151 -8.59 8.10 4.08
N GLY A 152 -9.51 7.81 3.14
CA GLY A 152 -10.79 8.49 3.04
C GLY A 152 -10.64 9.96 2.61
N GLN A 153 -9.65 10.25 1.75
CA GLN A 153 -9.31 11.59 1.26
C GLN A 153 -8.91 12.58 2.39
N LYS A 154 -8.38 12.05 3.49
CA LYS A 154 -7.84 12.84 4.62
C LYS A 154 -6.33 12.61 4.76
N THR A 155 -5.69 13.41 5.58
CA THR A 155 -4.28 13.23 5.91
C THR A 155 -4.03 11.87 6.59
N ALA A 156 -4.98 11.44 7.44
CA ALA A 156 -4.92 10.17 8.15
C ALA A 156 -6.28 9.46 8.16
N ALA A 157 -6.29 8.15 8.02
CA ALA A 157 -7.50 7.33 8.00
C ALA A 157 -8.35 7.44 9.30
N PRO A 158 -7.76 7.55 10.51
CA PRO A 158 -8.53 7.76 11.73
C PRO A 158 -9.42 9.02 11.75
N ASP A 159 -9.14 9.99 10.88
CA ASP A 159 -9.92 11.24 10.77
C ASP A 159 -11.09 11.13 9.75
N ALA A 160 -11.25 9.96 9.13
CA ALA A 160 -12.18 9.76 8.02
C ALA A 160 -13.18 8.61 8.25
N GLY A 161 -13.44 8.21 9.50
CA GLY A 161 -14.27 7.03 9.83
C GLY A 161 -15.61 7.00 9.09
N GLU A 162 -16.32 8.11 9.01
CA GLU A 162 -17.60 8.21 8.32
C GLU A 162 -17.49 8.01 6.79
N VAL A 163 -16.49 8.62 6.15
CA VAL A 163 -16.25 8.46 4.69
C VAL A 163 -15.85 7.02 4.39
N LEU A 164 -14.95 6.45 5.18
CA LEU A 164 -14.50 5.07 5.05
C LEU A 164 -15.68 4.09 5.21
N ASN A 165 -16.58 4.34 6.16
CA ASN A 165 -17.78 3.52 6.32
C ASN A 165 -18.70 3.58 5.10
N LYS A 166 -18.95 4.77 4.54
CA LYS A 166 -19.74 4.93 3.31
C LYS A 166 -19.10 4.17 2.14
N LEU A 167 -17.78 4.24 1.99
CA LEU A 167 -17.05 3.49 0.96
C LEU A 167 -17.17 1.97 1.17
N VAL A 168 -17.04 1.49 2.40
CA VAL A 168 -17.23 0.06 2.73
C VAL A 168 -18.64 -0.41 2.40
N LEU A 169 -19.66 0.37 2.74
CA LEU A 169 -21.06 0.05 2.44
C LEU A 169 -21.32 0.04 0.92
N GLN A 170 -20.80 1.01 0.18
CA GLN A 170 -20.93 1.08 -1.28
C GLN A 170 -20.18 -0.09 -1.96
N ALA A 171 -18.98 -0.40 -1.51
CA ALA A 171 -18.18 -1.51 -2.04
C ALA A 171 -18.90 -2.85 -1.91
N GLY A 172 -19.57 -3.09 -0.80
CA GLY A 172 -20.20 -4.38 -0.49
C GLY A 172 -19.19 -5.52 -0.55
N SER A 173 -19.45 -6.51 -1.42
CA SER A 173 -18.53 -7.63 -1.67
C SER A 173 -17.77 -7.50 -3.01
N ARG A 174 -17.90 -6.36 -3.71
CA ARG A 174 -17.35 -6.19 -5.06
C ARG A 174 -15.86 -5.83 -5.07
N ILE A 175 -15.40 -5.15 -4.02
CA ILE A 175 -14.00 -4.72 -3.85
C ILE A 175 -13.73 -4.52 -2.35
N ILE A 176 -12.49 -4.67 -1.93
CA ILE A 176 -12.09 -4.50 -0.53
C ILE A 176 -11.66 -3.04 -0.29
N ILE A 177 -12.24 -2.39 0.72
CA ILE A 177 -11.76 -1.09 1.22
C ILE A 177 -10.77 -1.36 2.35
N MET A 178 -9.55 -0.86 2.18
CA MET A 178 -8.45 -1.00 3.13
C MET A 178 -8.00 0.37 3.62
N PRO A 179 -8.46 0.83 4.80
CA PRO A 179 -7.99 2.06 5.40
C PRO A 179 -6.49 2.05 5.64
N GLY A 180 -5.81 3.16 5.32
CA GLY A 180 -4.38 3.35 5.54
C GLY A 180 -3.99 4.81 5.73
N ALA A 181 -2.77 5.06 6.16
CA ALA A 181 -2.19 6.31 6.63
C ALA A 181 -2.54 6.64 8.09
N GLY A 182 -1.48 6.81 8.90
CA GLY A 182 -1.58 7.24 10.30
C GLY A 182 -2.12 6.19 11.28
N ILE A 183 -2.24 4.94 10.88
CA ILE A 183 -2.70 3.84 11.74
C ILE A 183 -1.61 3.45 12.73
N ASN A 184 -2.02 3.30 14.01
CA ASN A 184 -1.18 2.86 15.12
C ASN A 184 -2.03 2.14 16.18
N SER A 185 -1.38 1.59 17.23
CA SER A 185 -2.05 0.84 18.30
C SER A 185 -3.05 1.68 19.13
N VAL A 186 -2.93 3.01 19.13
CA VAL A 186 -3.83 3.89 19.88
C VAL A 186 -5.16 4.12 19.16
N ASN A 187 -5.16 4.08 17.81
CA ASN A 187 -6.32 4.48 16.99
C ASN A 187 -7.00 3.35 16.21
N ILE A 188 -6.36 2.19 16.07
CA ILE A 188 -6.88 1.10 15.23
C ILE A 188 -8.23 0.55 15.71
N GLU A 189 -8.45 0.39 17.02
CA GLU A 189 -9.70 -0.13 17.56
C GLU A 189 -10.89 0.76 17.17
N LYS A 190 -10.75 2.07 17.37
CA LYS A 190 -11.76 3.05 16.97
C LYS A 190 -12.02 3.01 15.47
N LEU A 191 -10.95 2.96 14.67
CA LEU A 191 -11.06 2.93 13.22
C LEU A 191 -11.78 1.67 12.70
N ILE A 192 -11.55 0.51 13.30
CA ILE A 192 -12.28 -0.73 12.99
C ILE A 192 -13.78 -0.54 13.21
N LEU A 193 -14.15 0.00 14.37
CA LEU A 193 -15.55 0.19 14.74
C LEU A 193 -16.26 1.22 13.85
N GLU A 194 -15.60 2.31 13.54
CA GLU A 194 -16.17 3.41 12.76
C GLU A 194 -16.26 3.09 11.26
N SER A 195 -15.22 2.48 10.68
CA SER A 195 -15.19 2.19 9.24
C SER A 195 -15.94 0.93 8.85
N GLY A 196 -15.97 -0.08 9.72
CA GLY A 196 -16.47 -1.42 9.39
C GLY A 196 -15.57 -2.18 8.40
N ALA A 197 -14.39 -1.65 8.06
CA ALA A 197 -13.42 -2.31 7.20
C ALA A 197 -12.85 -3.57 7.86
N LYS A 198 -12.37 -4.51 7.01
CA LYS A 198 -11.82 -5.79 7.47
C LYS A 198 -10.34 -5.95 7.17
N GLU A 199 -9.76 -5.06 6.37
CA GLU A 199 -8.34 -5.01 6.08
C GLU A 199 -7.81 -3.61 6.39
N PHE A 200 -6.61 -3.52 6.92
CA PHE A 200 -5.98 -2.26 7.32
C PHE A 200 -4.53 -2.22 6.89
N HIS A 201 -4.04 -1.02 6.57
CA HIS A 201 -2.70 -0.80 6.06
C HIS A 201 -1.92 0.17 6.95
N GLY A 202 -0.68 -0.18 7.28
CA GLY A 202 0.20 0.70 8.04
C GLY A 202 1.65 0.25 8.01
N SER A 203 2.58 1.14 8.31
CA SER A 203 4.02 0.82 8.31
C SER A 203 4.56 0.46 9.69
N ALA A 204 3.90 0.94 10.75
CA ALA A 204 4.44 0.90 12.12
C ALA A 204 5.93 1.27 12.17
N ARG A 205 6.37 2.23 11.34
CA ARG A 205 7.80 2.49 11.10
C ARG A 205 8.42 3.34 12.20
N LYS A 206 9.69 3.04 12.50
CA LYS A 206 10.56 3.87 13.32
C LYS A 206 11.85 4.21 12.60
N VAL A 207 12.49 5.30 13.01
CA VAL A 207 13.83 5.68 12.54
C VAL A 207 14.86 4.79 13.21
N VAL A 208 15.81 4.27 12.42
CA VAL A 208 16.96 3.56 12.95
C VAL A 208 18.11 4.53 13.15
N ALA A 209 18.76 4.45 14.31
CA ALA A 209 19.95 5.24 14.56
C ALA A 209 21.05 4.92 13.54
N ASN A 210 21.73 5.96 13.05
CA ASN A 210 22.85 5.78 12.12
C ASN A 210 24.01 5.05 12.86
N PRO A 211 24.40 3.84 12.43
CA PRO A 211 25.49 3.10 13.06
C PRO A 211 26.89 3.54 12.61
N MET A 212 26.98 4.53 11.70
CA MET A 212 28.26 4.97 11.15
C MET A 212 29.06 5.71 12.21
N ALA A 213 30.35 5.39 12.32
CA ALA A 213 31.27 6.08 13.23
C ALA A 213 31.58 7.52 12.80
N PHE A 214 31.41 7.81 11.52
CA PHE A 214 31.57 9.17 10.94
C PHE A 214 30.29 9.61 10.24
N ALA A 215 29.86 10.84 10.52
CA ALA A 215 28.80 11.53 9.79
C ALA A 215 29.25 12.95 9.46
N ASN A 216 29.14 13.37 8.21
CA ASN A 216 29.40 14.75 7.81
C ASN A 216 28.15 15.60 8.05
N ASN A 217 28.15 16.36 9.14
CA ASN A 217 27.01 17.20 9.52
C ASN A 217 26.76 18.40 8.59
N LEU A 218 27.65 18.64 7.64
CA LEU A 218 27.48 19.70 6.63
C LEU A 218 26.69 19.19 5.40
N VAL A 219 26.48 17.88 5.30
CA VAL A 219 25.73 17.26 4.21
C VAL A 219 24.46 16.63 4.80
N THR A 220 23.32 17.25 4.53
CA THR A 220 22.02 16.88 5.12
C THR A 220 21.11 16.12 4.17
N ASP A 221 21.58 15.82 2.95
CA ASP A 221 20.79 15.25 1.87
C ASP A 221 20.50 13.74 2.05
N PHE A 222 21.22 13.09 2.95
CA PHE A 222 21.06 11.68 3.25
C PHE A 222 20.06 11.49 4.39
N GLY A 223 18.90 10.95 4.02
CA GLY A 223 17.78 10.75 4.95
C GLY A 223 17.99 9.63 5.95
N ASN A 224 16.99 9.44 6.80
CA ASN A 224 16.96 8.40 7.80
C ASN A 224 16.64 7.02 7.19
N VAL A 225 17.18 5.97 7.79
CA VAL A 225 16.75 4.60 7.54
C VAL A 225 15.54 4.31 8.42
N TYR A 226 14.49 3.78 7.81
CA TYR A 226 13.26 3.38 8.51
C TYR A 226 13.16 1.85 8.55
N VAL A 227 12.65 1.34 9.66
CA VAL A 227 12.31 -0.08 9.82
C VAL A 227 10.97 -0.20 10.55
N THR A 228 10.22 -1.27 10.28
CA THR A 228 9.00 -1.57 11.04
C THR A 228 9.35 -1.85 12.50
N ASP A 229 8.63 -1.22 13.43
CA ASP A 229 8.71 -1.49 14.85
C ASP A 229 7.90 -2.75 15.15
N GLU A 230 8.59 -3.82 15.56
CA GLU A 230 7.94 -5.12 15.82
C GLU A 230 6.95 -5.04 16.98
N ASP A 231 7.27 -4.31 18.05
CA ASP A 231 6.41 -4.20 19.23
C ASP A 231 5.13 -3.43 18.90
N GLU A 232 5.24 -2.30 18.22
CA GLU A 232 4.08 -1.53 17.77
C GLU A 232 3.19 -2.35 16.83
N LEU A 233 3.79 -3.04 15.86
CA LEU A 233 3.04 -3.88 14.94
C LEU A 233 2.32 -5.04 15.65
N ARG A 234 2.97 -5.69 16.61
CA ARG A 234 2.33 -6.74 17.45
C ARG A 234 1.16 -6.18 18.25
N ASN A 235 1.30 -4.97 18.81
CA ASN A 235 0.22 -4.31 19.53
C ASN A 235 -0.98 -4.03 18.62
N ILE A 236 -0.76 -3.50 17.41
CA ILE A 236 -1.81 -3.29 16.41
C ILE A 236 -2.52 -4.62 16.11
N ILE A 237 -1.77 -5.66 15.72
CA ILE A 237 -2.33 -6.97 15.35
C ILE A 237 -3.10 -7.62 16.50
N LYS A 238 -2.62 -7.48 17.73
CA LYS A 238 -3.31 -7.99 18.92
C LYS A 238 -4.67 -7.33 19.14
N ILE A 239 -4.79 -6.02 18.90
CA ILE A 239 -6.07 -5.30 19.00
C ILE A 239 -7.03 -5.73 17.88
N MET A 240 -6.53 -6.07 16.70
CA MET A 240 -7.31 -6.51 15.53
C MET A 240 -7.81 -7.97 15.64
N ALA A 241 -7.28 -8.75 16.59
CA ALA A 241 -7.61 -10.17 16.76
C ALA A 241 -8.92 -10.39 17.51
#